data_53ec1f86bb3731b4728ab523b0c7fd2e
#
_entry.id   53ec1f86bb3731b4728ab523b0c7fd2e
#
_cell.length_a   1.000
_cell.length_b   1.000
_cell.length_c   1.000
_cell.angle_alpha   90.00
_cell.angle_beta   90.00
_cell.angle_gamma   90.00
#
_symmetry.space_group_name_H-M   'P 1'
#
loop_
_entity.id
_entity.type
_entity.pdbx_description
1 polymer ?
#
loop_
_entity_poly.entity_id
_entity_poly.type
_entity_poly.pdbx_seq_one_letter_code
_entity_poly.pdbx_strand_id
1 'polypeptide(L)'
;LFRSPYTDSPEDIEAARSIYFGFDQPLDNWTWNVAWFNDPVFLGEYPKEGLEKYKEYLPVITKEDMELIHQPLDFMGQNIYNGYWIRAGKDGKPEYVDRTEGFPKTATNWPVTPECLYWGVRFLYERYHLPMYITENGMACHDQIAADGRVHDSNRIDFLDKYIYC
;
A
#
# COMPACT_ATOMS: atom_id res chain seq x y z
N LEU A 1 -4.43 -0.33 1.55
CA LEU A 1 -3.40 -0.52 2.58
C LEU A 1 -2.21 -1.28 2.00
N PHE A 2 -1.00 -0.81 2.32
CA PHE A 2 0.23 -1.39 1.79
C PHE A 2 0.53 -2.77 2.40
N ARG A 3 1.33 -3.57 1.70
CA ARG A 3 1.75 -4.92 2.11
C ARG A 3 3.26 -4.96 2.09
N SER A 4 3.86 -5.36 3.21
CA SER A 4 5.30 -5.54 3.34
C SER A 4 5.60 -7.00 3.64
N PRO A 5 6.66 -7.60 3.11
CA PRO A 5 7.07 -8.92 3.55
C PRO A 5 7.46 -8.89 5.04
N TYR A 6 7.20 -9.97 5.75
CA TYR A 6 7.55 -10.11 7.16
C TYR A 6 9.05 -10.27 7.36
N THR A 7 9.70 -10.94 6.42
CA THR A 7 11.17 -11.03 6.32
C THR A 7 11.62 -10.70 4.90
N ASP A 8 12.92 -10.51 4.70
CA ASP A 8 13.50 -10.28 3.37
C ASP A 8 13.71 -11.57 2.57
N SER A 9 13.08 -12.69 2.97
CA SER A 9 13.13 -13.93 2.19
C SER A 9 12.40 -13.77 0.86
N PRO A 10 12.87 -14.44 -0.21
CA PRO A 10 12.17 -14.43 -1.49
C PRO A 10 10.71 -14.90 -1.39
N GLU A 11 10.43 -15.84 -0.51
CA GLU A 11 9.10 -16.41 -0.28
C GLU A 11 8.15 -15.38 0.34
N ASP A 12 8.59 -14.65 1.36
CA ASP A 12 7.79 -13.60 1.99
C ASP A 12 7.58 -12.39 1.06
N ILE A 13 8.62 -12.03 0.29
CA ILE A 13 8.52 -10.96 -0.70
C ILE A 13 7.47 -11.30 -1.77
N GLU A 14 7.50 -12.53 -2.30
CA GLU A 14 6.52 -12.95 -3.30
C GLU A 14 5.12 -13.09 -2.70
N ALA A 15 4.98 -13.60 -1.48
CA ALA A 15 3.72 -13.63 -0.75
C ALA A 15 3.12 -12.23 -0.57
N ALA A 16 3.93 -11.24 -0.17
CA ALA A 16 3.48 -9.86 -0.03
C ALA A 16 3.08 -9.25 -1.38
N ARG A 17 3.86 -9.48 -2.43
CA ARG A 17 3.57 -9.03 -3.80
C ARG A 17 2.27 -9.62 -4.33
N SER A 18 2.08 -10.93 -4.18
CA SER A 18 0.91 -11.65 -4.69
C SER A 18 -0.39 -11.14 -4.06
N ILE A 19 -0.42 -10.92 -2.74
CA ILE A 19 -1.61 -10.39 -2.06
C ILE A 19 -1.80 -8.87 -2.30
N TYR A 20 -0.73 -8.16 -2.64
CA TYR A 20 -0.80 -6.72 -2.90
C TYR A 20 -1.54 -6.41 -4.19
N PHE A 21 -1.33 -7.21 -5.24
CA PHE A 21 -1.95 -7.05 -6.55
C PHE A 21 -3.04 -8.09 -6.85
N GLY A 22 -3.12 -9.17 -6.09
CA GLY A 22 -4.00 -10.31 -6.35
C GLY A 22 -5.46 -10.07 -6.02
N PHE A 23 -6.31 -10.99 -6.47
CA PHE A 23 -7.76 -10.93 -6.38
C PHE A 23 -8.38 -12.00 -5.46
N ASP A 24 -7.58 -12.63 -4.60
CA ASP A 24 -8.06 -13.68 -3.66
C ASP A 24 -8.89 -13.12 -2.48
N GLN A 25 -8.96 -11.79 -2.34
CA GLN A 25 -9.76 -11.12 -1.33
C GLN A 25 -11.27 -11.35 -1.58
N PRO A 26 -12.11 -11.34 -0.52
CA PRO A 26 -13.56 -11.36 -0.67
C PRO A 26 -14.08 -10.23 -1.58
N LEU A 27 -15.25 -10.44 -2.21
CA LEU A 27 -15.84 -9.45 -3.14
C LEU A 27 -16.12 -8.10 -2.51
N ASP A 28 -16.44 -8.05 -1.22
CA ASP A 28 -16.67 -6.82 -0.45
C ASP A 28 -15.40 -6.00 -0.21
N ASN A 29 -14.22 -6.56 -0.46
CA ASN A 29 -12.93 -5.90 -0.35
C ASN A 29 -12.37 -5.39 -1.70
N TRP A 30 -13.14 -5.41 -2.78
CA TRP A 30 -12.69 -4.99 -4.11
C TRP A 30 -12.15 -3.56 -4.15
N THR A 31 -12.72 -2.65 -3.36
CA THR A 31 -12.29 -1.25 -3.25
C THR A 31 -10.85 -1.08 -2.73
N TRP A 32 -10.27 -2.11 -2.16
CA TRP A 32 -8.91 -2.09 -1.63
C TRP A 32 -7.89 -2.79 -2.52
N ASN A 33 -8.30 -3.23 -3.72
CA ASN A 33 -7.41 -3.86 -4.67
C ASN A 33 -6.63 -2.80 -5.47
N VAL A 34 -5.31 -2.84 -5.35
CA VAL A 34 -4.42 -1.86 -5.99
C VAL A 34 -4.42 -2.03 -7.51
N ALA A 35 -4.32 -3.27 -8.00
CA ALA A 35 -4.24 -3.54 -9.43
C ALA A 35 -5.54 -3.17 -10.15
N TRP A 36 -6.70 -3.38 -9.50
CA TRP A 36 -7.98 -3.03 -10.08
C TRP A 36 -8.11 -1.56 -10.50
N PHE A 37 -7.57 -0.65 -9.67
CA PHE A 37 -7.61 0.78 -9.94
C PHE A 37 -6.41 1.28 -10.73
N ASN A 38 -5.24 0.71 -10.50
CA ASN A 38 -4.02 1.23 -11.09
C ASN A 38 -3.73 0.65 -12.49
N ASP A 39 -3.99 -0.63 -12.74
CA ASP A 39 -3.67 -1.25 -14.03
C ASP A 39 -4.37 -0.54 -15.21
N PRO A 40 -5.68 -0.21 -15.16
CA PRO A 40 -6.31 0.51 -16.28
C PRO A 40 -5.69 1.89 -16.52
N VAL A 41 -5.26 2.58 -15.48
CA VAL A 41 -4.62 3.91 -15.59
C VAL A 41 -3.20 3.82 -16.14
N PHE A 42 -2.39 2.91 -15.61
CA PHE A 42 -0.96 2.85 -15.90
C PHE A 42 -0.59 1.85 -17.01
N LEU A 43 -1.38 0.78 -17.18
CA LEU A 43 -1.14 -0.28 -18.18
C LEU A 43 -2.15 -0.27 -19.33
N GLY A 44 -3.25 0.48 -19.22
CA GLY A 44 -4.28 0.60 -20.25
C GLY A 44 -5.24 -0.59 -20.34
N GLU A 45 -5.23 -1.48 -19.36
CA GLU A 45 -6.14 -2.63 -19.30
C GLU A 45 -6.48 -3.02 -17.87
N TYR A 46 -7.70 -3.52 -17.65
CA TYR A 46 -8.07 -4.10 -16.38
C TYR A 46 -7.44 -5.50 -16.22
N PRO A 47 -7.04 -5.89 -14.99
CA PRO A 47 -6.54 -7.24 -14.71
C PRO A 47 -7.58 -8.31 -15.09
N LYS A 48 -7.15 -9.34 -15.83
CA LYS A 48 -8.05 -10.43 -16.29
C LYS A 48 -8.74 -11.17 -15.14
N GLU A 49 -7.99 -11.41 -14.05
CA GLU A 49 -8.54 -12.04 -12.83
C GLU A 49 -9.63 -11.18 -12.19
N GLY A 50 -9.44 -9.86 -12.17
CA GLY A 50 -10.43 -8.92 -11.66
C GLY A 50 -11.67 -8.86 -12.54
N LEU A 51 -11.52 -8.84 -13.87
CA LEU A 51 -12.63 -8.88 -14.81
C LEU A 51 -13.47 -10.14 -14.62
N GLU A 52 -12.85 -11.30 -14.46
CA GLU A 52 -13.59 -12.54 -14.21
C GLU A 52 -14.27 -12.56 -12.84
N LYS A 53 -13.57 -12.09 -11.80
CA LYS A 53 -14.10 -12.06 -10.44
C LYS A 53 -15.31 -11.13 -10.29
N TYR A 54 -15.28 -9.98 -10.93
CA TYR A 54 -16.30 -8.93 -10.79
C TYR A 54 -17.33 -8.92 -11.92
N LYS A 55 -17.25 -9.83 -12.88
CA LYS A 55 -18.03 -9.84 -14.13
C LYS A 55 -19.53 -9.56 -13.98
N GLU A 56 -20.17 -10.04 -12.90
CA GLU A 56 -21.59 -9.86 -12.65
C GLU A 56 -21.97 -8.43 -12.21
N TYR A 57 -20.96 -7.64 -11.80
CA TYR A 57 -21.13 -6.28 -11.28
C TYR A 57 -20.59 -5.21 -12.22
N LEU A 58 -19.89 -5.61 -13.30
CA LEU A 58 -19.23 -4.66 -14.17
C LEU A 58 -20.21 -4.05 -15.19
N PRO A 59 -20.12 -2.74 -15.44
CA PRO A 59 -20.71 -2.13 -16.61
C PRO A 59 -20.00 -2.63 -17.88
N VAL A 60 -20.56 -2.28 -19.05
CA VAL A 60 -19.84 -2.44 -20.29
C VAL A 60 -18.66 -1.46 -20.29
N ILE A 61 -17.45 -1.98 -20.38
CA ILE A 61 -16.22 -1.20 -20.51
C ILE A 61 -15.90 -1.09 -21.99
N THR A 62 -15.96 0.11 -22.54
CA THR A 62 -15.70 0.35 -23.96
C THR A 62 -14.23 0.67 -24.23
N LYS A 63 -13.86 0.64 -25.50
CA LYS A 63 -12.52 1.07 -25.92
C LYS A 63 -12.32 2.56 -25.65
N GLU A 64 -13.35 3.35 -25.87
CA GLU A 64 -13.36 4.80 -25.62
C GLU A 64 -13.16 5.12 -24.14
N ASP A 65 -13.75 4.32 -23.22
CA ASP A 65 -13.50 4.46 -21.78
C ASP A 65 -12.01 4.22 -21.47
N MET A 66 -11.41 3.19 -22.06
CA MET A 66 -10.00 2.89 -21.83
C MET A 66 -9.08 3.93 -22.42
N GLU A 67 -9.41 4.52 -23.57
CA GLU A 67 -8.68 5.65 -24.16
C GLU A 67 -8.74 6.90 -23.28
N LEU A 68 -9.83 7.12 -22.55
CA LEU A 68 -9.94 8.20 -21.57
C LEU A 68 -9.17 7.92 -20.28
N ILE A 69 -9.20 6.68 -19.79
CA ILE A 69 -8.55 6.28 -18.54
C ILE A 69 -7.03 6.24 -18.70
N HIS A 70 -6.54 5.64 -19.77
CA HIS A 70 -5.11 5.43 -20.00
C HIS A 70 -4.52 6.62 -20.77
N GLN A 71 -4.09 7.64 -20.02
CA GLN A 71 -3.38 8.79 -20.57
C GLN A 71 -1.91 8.75 -20.18
N PRO A 72 -0.99 9.33 -20.99
CA PRO A 72 0.41 9.44 -20.62
C PRO A 72 0.59 10.19 -19.30
N LEU A 73 1.36 9.62 -18.38
CA LEU A 73 1.64 10.18 -17.05
C LEU A 73 3.14 10.30 -16.85
N ASP A 74 3.58 11.39 -16.22
CA ASP A 74 4.99 11.66 -15.95
C ASP A 74 5.47 10.97 -14.66
N PHE A 75 4.58 10.75 -13.69
CA PHE A 75 4.88 10.14 -12.40
C PHE A 75 3.65 9.51 -11.75
N MET A 76 3.88 8.71 -10.72
CA MET A 76 2.86 8.17 -9.83
C MET A 76 2.97 8.79 -8.44
N GLY A 77 1.90 9.44 -7.96
CA GLY A 77 1.79 9.94 -6.59
C GLY A 77 1.11 8.93 -5.67
N GLN A 78 1.67 8.71 -4.47
CA GLN A 78 1.12 7.75 -3.51
C GLN A 78 1.06 8.32 -2.10
N ASN A 79 -0.06 8.06 -1.41
CA ASN A 79 -0.25 8.35 0.00
C ASN A 79 0.07 7.09 0.81
N ILE A 80 1.18 7.09 1.55
CA ILE A 80 1.67 5.90 2.28
C ILE A 80 1.83 6.23 3.76
N TYR A 81 1.01 5.64 4.62
CA TYR A 81 1.04 5.87 6.07
C TYR A 81 1.40 4.62 6.86
N ASN A 82 0.81 3.48 6.50
CA ASN A 82 1.01 2.21 7.19
C ASN A 82 0.69 1.03 6.28
N GLY A 83 1.04 -0.19 6.73
CA GLY A 83 0.81 -1.41 6.00
C GLY A 83 0.65 -2.63 6.89
N TYR A 84 0.45 -3.78 6.27
CA TYR A 84 0.40 -5.09 6.92
C TYR A 84 1.66 -5.88 6.61
N TRP A 85 2.09 -6.71 7.54
CA TRP A 85 3.11 -7.72 7.32
C TRP A 85 2.49 -8.98 6.74
N ILE A 86 3.16 -9.49 5.72
CA ILE A 86 2.77 -10.72 5.01
C ILE A 86 3.94 -11.68 5.03
N ARG A 87 3.66 -12.93 5.31
CA ARG A 87 4.62 -14.03 5.15
C ARG A 87 4.08 -15.11 4.24
N ALA A 88 4.96 -15.95 3.73
CA ALA A 88 4.58 -17.19 3.09
C ALA A 88 4.15 -18.20 4.17
N GLY A 89 2.91 -18.67 4.09
CA GLY A 89 2.39 -19.70 4.97
C GLY A 89 2.97 -21.09 4.62
N LYS A 90 2.73 -22.07 5.48
CA LYS A 90 3.23 -23.44 5.29
C LYS A 90 2.71 -24.14 4.04
N ASP A 91 1.54 -23.72 3.57
CA ASP A 91 0.92 -24.20 2.33
C ASP A 91 1.29 -23.36 1.09
N GLY A 92 2.23 -22.42 1.24
CA GLY A 92 2.67 -21.50 0.21
C GLY A 92 1.74 -20.32 -0.05
N LYS A 93 0.64 -20.19 0.70
CA LYS A 93 -0.28 -19.06 0.58
C LYS A 93 0.17 -17.88 1.44
N PRO A 94 -0.14 -16.64 1.03
CA PRO A 94 0.13 -15.48 1.85
C PRO A 94 -0.67 -15.50 3.16
N GLU A 95 0.00 -15.20 4.27
CA GLU A 95 -0.60 -15.06 5.59
C GLU A 95 -0.33 -13.67 6.16
N TYR A 96 -1.35 -13.04 6.76
CA TYR A 96 -1.15 -11.83 7.54
C TYR A 96 -0.46 -12.18 8.86
N VAL A 97 0.55 -11.38 9.23
CA VAL A 97 1.25 -11.51 10.50
C VAL A 97 0.69 -10.50 11.49
N ASP A 98 0.13 -11.00 12.57
CA ASP A 98 -0.38 -10.17 13.66
C ASP A 98 0.76 -9.44 14.38
N ARG A 99 0.45 -8.23 14.83
CA ARG A 99 1.38 -7.44 15.64
C ARG A 99 1.27 -7.85 17.10
N THR A 100 2.41 -7.82 17.77
CA THR A 100 2.47 -8.07 19.21
C THR A 100 1.71 -7.00 20.01
N GLU A 101 1.26 -7.35 21.20
CA GLU A 101 0.72 -6.37 22.15
C GLU A 101 1.75 -5.25 22.42
N GLY A 102 1.28 -4.01 22.51
CA GLY A 102 2.16 -2.85 22.71
C GLY A 102 2.86 -2.34 21.43
N PHE A 103 2.54 -2.90 20.26
CA PHE A 103 3.11 -2.40 19.01
C PHE A 103 2.85 -0.88 18.82
N PRO A 104 3.85 -0.08 18.41
CA PRO A 104 3.72 1.37 18.28
C PRO A 104 2.58 1.79 17.36
N LYS A 105 1.77 2.76 17.83
CA LYS A 105 0.63 3.30 17.08
C LYS A 105 0.60 4.82 17.17
N THR A 106 0.01 5.42 16.14
CA THR A 106 -0.31 6.85 16.11
C THR A 106 -1.49 7.18 17.03
N ALA A 107 -1.77 8.47 17.26
CA ALA A 107 -2.93 8.91 18.03
C ALA A 107 -4.27 8.48 17.40
N THR A 108 -4.32 8.22 16.10
CA THR A 108 -5.47 7.65 15.39
C THR A 108 -5.49 6.12 15.38
N ASN A 109 -4.67 5.49 16.23
CA ASN A 109 -4.57 4.03 16.39
C ASN A 109 -4.04 3.29 15.13
N TRP A 110 -3.35 3.99 14.23
CA TRP A 110 -2.68 3.37 13.09
C TRP A 110 -1.31 2.84 13.50
N PRO A 111 -0.91 1.64 13.05
CA PRO A 111 0.39 1.09 13.37
C PRO A 111 1.52 1.88 12.70
N VAL A 112 2.64 2.01 13.36
CA VAL A 112 3.87 2.60 12.81
C VAL A 112 4.66 1.50 12.13
N THR A 113 4.69 1.50 10.80
CA THR A 113 5.25 0.44 9.95
C THR A 113 6.09 1.04 8.82
N PRO A 114 7.29 1.55 9.12
CA PRO A 114 8.12 2.28 8.16
C PRO A 114 8.44 1.48 6.89
N GLU A 115 8.66 0.18 6.99
CA GLU A 115 8.92 -0.72 5.86
C GLU A 115 7.84 -0.69 4.77
N CYS A 116 6.63 -0.22 5.07
CA CYS A 116 5.58 -0.08 4.07
C CYS A 116 5.89 1.00 3.03
N LEU A 117 6.69 2.00 3.39
CA LEU A 117 7.13 3.03 2.46
C LEU A 117 8.07 2.44 1.41
N TYR A 118 9.06 1.68 1.84
CA TYR A 118 10.01 1.01 0.93
C TYR A 118 9.32 -0.01 0.03
N TRP A 119 8.62 -0.99 0.63
CA TRP A 119 8.01 -2.08 -0.12
C TRP A 119 6.84 -1.62 -0.99
N GLY A 120 6.04 -0.66 -0.52
CA GLY A 120 4.95 -0.08 -1.30
C GLY A 120 5.46 0.59 -2.58
N VAL A 121 6.46 1.46 -2.45
CA VAL A 121 7.11 2.12 -3.59
C VAL A 121 7.76 1.10 -4.52
N ARG A 122 8.52 0.15 -3.97
CA ARG A 122 9.23 -0.86 -4.75
C ARG A 122 8.28 -1.70 -5.60
N PHE A 123 7.21 -2.26 -5.01
CA PHE A 123 6.26 -3.09 -5.74
C PHE A 123 5.52 -2.31 -6.83
N LEU A 124 5.14 -1.06 -6.55
CA LEU A 124 4.49 -0.20 -7.54
C LEU A 124 5.46 0.17 -8.67
N TYR A 125 6.70 0.54 -8.35
CA TYR A 125 7.70 0.85 -9.35
C TYR A 125 8.03 -0.36 -10.26
N GLU A 126 8.22 -1.54 -9.65
CA GLU A 126 8.49 -2.78 -10.41
C GLU A 126 7.34 -3.18 -11.35
N ARG A 127 6.09 -2.76 -11.05
CA ARG A 127 4.92 -3.04 -11.89
C ARG A 127 4.68 -1.98 -12.96
N TYR A 128 4.79 -0.69 -12.61
CA TYR A 128 4.34 0.41 -13.49
C TYR A 128 5.49 1.21 -14.12
N HIS A 129 6.71 1.09 -13.63
CA HIS A 129 7.93 1.71 -14.17
C HIS A 129 7.87 3.24 -14.34
N LEU A 130 7.13 3.93 -13.48
CA LEU A 130 7.04 5.39 -13.44
C LEU A 130 7.81 5.96 -12.25
N PRO A 131 8.35 7.20 -12.36
CA PRO A 131 8.86 7.91 -11.20
C PRO A 131 7.82 7.98 -10.09
N MET A 132 8.23 7.74 -8.84
CA MET A 132 7.34 7.70 -7.68
C MET A 132 7.52 8.93 -6.82
N TYR A 133 6.40 9.53 -6.40
CA TYR A 133 6.36 10.60 -5.40
C TYR A 133 5.48 10.19 -4.23
N ILE A 134 5.98 10.37 -3.02
CA ILE A 134 5.14 10.22 -1.83
C ILE A 134 4.43 11.55 -1.62
N THR A 135 3.15 11.58 -1.93
CA THR A 135 2.30 12.78 -1.86
C THR A 135 1.73 13.01 -0.47
N GLU A 136 1.61 11.96 0.34
CA GLU A 136 1.25 12.07 1.75
C GLU A 136 1.96 10.99 2.58
N ASN A 137 2.51 11.43 3.72
CA ASN A 137 3.04 10.60 4.80
C ASN A 137 2.98 11.41 6.10
N GLY A 138 3.00 10.74 7.24
CA GLY A 138 2.99 11.39 8.55
C GLY A 138 2.19 10.61 9.59
N MET A 139 2.14 11.15 10.81
CA MET A 139 1.40 10.55 11.91
C MET A 139 0.61 11.57 12.73
N ALA A 140 -0.54 11.14 13.24
CA ALA A 140 -1.25 11.88 14.27
C ALA A 140 -0.58 11.66 15.63
N CYS A 141 -0.40 12.73 16.39
CA CYS A 141 0.14 12.72 17.76
C CYS A 141 -0.81 13.40 18.73
N HIS A 142 -0.65 13.06 20.02
CA HIS A 142 -1.25 13.83 21.11
C HIS A 142 -0.33 15.02 21.41
N ASP A 143 -0.53 16.12 20.68
CA ASP A 143 0.32 17.30 20.75
C ASP A 143 0.13 18.01 22.09
N GLN A 144 1.24 18.44 22.70
CA GLN A 144 1.25 19.20 23.94
C GLN A 144 2.22 20.38 23.84
N ILE A 145 1.79 21.52 24.34
CA ILE A 145 2.68 22.69 24.46
C ILE A 145 3.52 22.48 25.71
N ALA A 146 4.85 22.46 25.54
CA ALA A 146 5.81 22.34 26.63
C ALA A 146 5.90 23.66 27.45
N ALA A 147 6.59 23.61 28.60
CA ALA A 147 6.74 24.76 29.48
C ALA A 147 7.45 25.97 28.84
N ASP A 148 8.22 25.75 27.79
CA ASP A 148 8.88 26.80 26.96
C ASP A 148 7.96 27.38 25.88
N GLY A 149 6.69 26.97 25.83
CA GLY A 149 5.70 27.43 24.85
C GLY A 149 5.80 26.79 23.46
N ARG A 150 6.60 25.73 23.30
CA ARG A 150 6.81 25.03 22.03
C ARG A 150 6.21 23.63 22.02
N VAL A 151 5.98 23.10 20.82
CA VAL A 151 5.74 21.67 20.57
C VAL A 151 7.06 21.07 20.07
N HIS A 152 7.65 20.18 20.85
CA HIS A 152 8.96 19.60 20.54
C HIS A 152 8.90 18.46 19.51
N ASP A 153 7.75 17.90 19.29
CA ASP A 153 7.37 16.97 18.21
C ASP A 153 8.31 15.75 18.01
N SER A 154 8.93 15.30 19.09
CA SER A 154 9.90 14.19 19.05
C SER A 154 9.35 12.91 18.41
N ASN A 155 8.04 12.65 18.60
CA ASN A 155 7.39 11.46 18.05
C ASN A 155 7.31 11.51 16.51
N ARG A 156 6.97 12.68 15.92
CA ARG A 156 6.95 12.83 14.46
C ARG A 156 8.35 12.85 13.86
N ILE A 157 9.31 13.40 14.56
CA ILE A 157 10.73 13.36 14.14
C ILE A 157 11.21 11.90 14.07
N ASP A 158 10.98 11.09 15.11
CA ASP A 158 11.32 9.66 15.14
C ASP A 158 10.57 8.87 14.06
N PHE A 159 9.29 9.18 13.85
CA PHE A 159 8.49 8.56 12.79
C PHE A 159 9.09 8.86 11.40
N LEU A 160 9.33 10.12 11.07
CA LEU A 160 9.87 10.53 9.77
C LEU A 160 11.27 9.96 9.55
N ASP A 161 12.12 9.98 10.58
CA ASP A 161 13.45 9.37 10.53
C ASP A 161 13.37 7.90 10.11
N LYS A 162 12.54 7.11 10.76
CA LYS A 162 12.33 5.69 10.42
C LYS A 162 11.77 5.47 9.01
N TYR A 163 10.81 6.31 8.58
CA TYR A 163 10.19 6.16 7.26
C TYR A 163 11.09 6.60 6.10
N ILE A 164 12.01 7.51 6.33
CA ILE A 164 12.95 7.99 5.30
C ILE A 164 14.15 7.04 5.16
N TYR A 165 14.56 6.38 6.25
CA TYR A 165 15.74 5.50 6.28
C TYR A 165 15.40 4.00 6.14
N CYS A 166 14.16 3.60 5.88
CA CYS A 166 13.83 2.19 5.65
C CYS A 166 14.20 1.68 4.25
#